data_cd59dd388d3e620229b7c7bf809e7013
#
_entry.id   cd59dd388d3e620229b7c7bf809e7013
#
_cell.length_a   1.000
_cell.length_b   1.000
_cell.length_c   1.000
_cell.angle_alpha   90.00
_cell.angle_beta   90.00
_cell.angle_gamma   90.00
#
_symmetry.space_group_name_H-M   'P 1'
#
loop_
_entity.id
_entity.type
_entity.pdbx_description
1 polymer ?
#
loop_
_entity_poly.entity_id
_entity_poly.type
_entity_poly.pdbx_seq_one_letter_code
_entity_poly.pdbx_strand_id
1 'polypeptide(L)'
;MNQPRNVIRYINAAHVIDHMFMLIYPAAVLGMGQAFGLDFAQMIGLSLGGFIAFGACSLPAGWLGDHWSRRSMMLLFFFGIGAASIFTGLSSTAPMLTLGLTLVGVFAAIYHPVGTAMLVSYAQNRGREIGVNGMWGNLGVAFSALVTGFLVAQFGWRSAFILPGAVSIILGVLFALQVREEPIPLQPHVKLRNASGQQISMIMVFSVLALVTATGGVVFNATTMTYPKLFQERLHEWLASPQLLGVIVSLAYAFGAVAQLSIGRMLDRMSLKWPFVVLTLCQAPLLFGLAYVDGLLVMVLGAALMFVVFGQVTVNDAMVANFVAPQWQSRVFALRYCLSFGASATAIPLIAFVEPRQGFAGLYLILAGFAALTFVAALVFPRTPAQQPAGQPA
;
A
#
# COMPACT_ATOMS: atom_id res chain seq x y z
N MET A 1 -9.05 6.40 31.04
CA MET A 1 -9.10 5.72 29.73
C MET A 1 -7.71 5.17 29.44
N ASN A 2 -7.63 3.95 28.88
CA ASN A 2 -6.33 3.29 28.63
C ASN A 2 -5.68 3.92 27.37
N GLN A 3 -4.80 4.92 27.56
CA GLN A 3 -4.17 5.68 26.49
C GLN A 3 -3.50 4.81 25.41
N PRO A 4 -2.70 3.76 25.72
CA PRO A 4 -2.08 2.92 24.70
C PRO A 4 -3.09 2.29 23.73
N ARG A 5 -4.20 1.76 24.23
CA ARG A 5 -5.24 1.16 23.37
C ARG A 5 -5.92 2.18 22.47
N ASN A 6 -6.18 3.38 22.97
CA ASN A 6 -6.79 4.43 22.17
C ASN A 6 -5.84 4.90 21.06
N VAL A 7 -4.56 5.12 21.38
CA VAL A 7 -3.56 5.47 20.38
C VAL A 7 -3.50 4.43 19.26
N ILE A 8 -3.39 3.14 19.60
CA ILE A 8 -3.34 2.04 18.63
C ILE A 8 -4.60 2.04 17.72
N ARG A 9 -5.81 2.28 18.28
CA ARG A 9 -7.05 2.37 17.48
C ARG A 9 -6.99 3.50 16.46
N TYR A 10 -6.52 4.70 16.86
CA TYR A 10 -6.37 5.83 15.93
C TYR A 10 -5.31 5.57 14.87
N ILE A 11 -4.20 4.91 15.22
CA ILE A 11 -3.17 4.54 14.24
C ILE A 11 -3.71 3.51 13.24
N ASN A 12 -4.52 2.55 13.69
CA ASN A 12 -5.18 1.61 12.79
C ASN A 12 -6.20 2.32 11.86
N ALA A 13 -7.00 3.25 12.40
CA ALA A 13 -7.90 4.06 11.59
C ALA A 13 -7.14 4.95 10.58
N ALA A 14 -6.01 5.52 11.00
CA ALA A 14 -5.13 6.28 10.12
C ALA A 14 -4.58 5.43 8.97
N HIS A 15 -4.26 4.15 9.20
CA HIS A 15 -3.79 3.24 8.15
C HIS A 15 -4.88 2.94 7.11
N VAL A 16 -6.13 2.77 7.56
CA VAL A 16 -7.28 2.67 6.64
C VAL A 16 -7.38 3.92 5.78
N ILE A 17 -7.34 5.11 6.40
CA ILE A 17 -7.44 6.40 5.73
C ILE A 17 -6.31 6.56 4.72
N ASP A 18 -5.07 6.32 5.11
CA ASP A 18 -3.90 6.47 4.25
C ASP A 18 -4.06 5.71 2.93
N HIS A 19 -4.28 4.39 3.02
CA HIS A 19 -4.44 3.56 1.84
C HIS A 19 -5.73 3.85 1.05
N MET A 20 -6.83 4.15 1.74
CA MET A 20 -8.08 4.49 1.09
C MET A 20 -7.95 5.75 0.24
N PHE A 21 -7.34 6.81 0.79
CA PHE A 21 -7.23 8.10 0.09
C PHE A 21 -6.30 8.03 -1.12
N MET A 22 -5.26 7.22 -1.08
CA MET A 22 -4.39 7.00 -2.24
C MET A 22 -5.11 6.28 -3.39
N LEU A 23 -6.22 5.55 -3.11
CA LEU A 23 -6.95 4.74 -4.08
C LEU A 23 -8.39 5.21 -4.38
N ILE A 24 -8.89 6.29 -3.74
CA ILE A 24 -10.16 6.91 -4.12
C ILE A 24 -10.11 7.33 -5.59
N TYR A 25 -9.04 8.01 -6.00
CA TYR A 25 -8.95 8.62 -7.32
C TYR A 25 -9.06 7.61 -8.47
N PRO A 26 -8.30 6.51 -8.53
CA PRO A 26 -8.42 5.54 -9.61
C PRO A 26 -9.80 4.85 -9.68
N ALA A 27 -10.55 4.81 -8.58
CA ALA A 27 -11.92 4.32 -8.58
C ALA A 27 -12.93 5.41 -9.02
N ALA A 28 -12.71 6.67 -8.61
CA ALA A 28 -13.59 7.80 -8.93
C ALA A 28 -13.41 8.29 -10.38
N VAL A 29 -12.21 8.15 -10.95
CA VAL A 29 -11.84 8.69 -12.27
C VAL A 29 -12.76 8.24 -13.39
N LEU A 30 -13.34 7.03 -13.27
CA LEU A 30 -14.30 6.48 -14.23
C LEU A 30 -15.57 7.32 -14.36
N GLY A 31 -15.98 8.02 -13.29
CA GLY A 31 -17.10 8.97 -13.27
C GLY A 31 -16.72 10.42 -13.53
N MET A 32 -15.43 10.71 -13.76
CA MET A 32 -14.92 12.10 -13.84
C MET A 32 -14.59 12.56 -15.27
N GLY A 33 -14.30 11.63 -16.20
CA GLY A 33 -13.77 11.96 -17.51
C GLY A 33 -14.59 12.98 -18.28
N GLN A 34 -15.92 12.89 -18.25
CA GLN A 34 -16.81 13.85 -18.90
C GLN A 34 -16.72 15.27 -18.30
N ALA A 35 -16.47 15.40 -17.00
CA ALA A 35 -16.38 16.70 -16.34
C ALA A 35 -15.11 17.48 -16.70
N PHE A 36 -14.04 16.77 -17.13
CA PHE A 36 -12.75 17.37 -17.46
C PHE A 36 -12.40 17.29 -18.96
N GLY A 37 -13.16 16.55 -19.76
CA GLY A 37 -12.89 16.37 -21.18
C GLY A 37 -11.58 15.61 -21.45
N LEU A 38 -11.14 14.77 -20.53
CA LEU A 38 -9.89 14.02 -20.57
C LEU A 38 -10.18 12.50 -20.65
N ASP A 39 -9.34 11.78 -21.37
CA ASP A 39 -9.37 10.32 -21.38
C ASP A 39 -8.82 9.71 -20.07
N PHE A 40 -8.95 8.39 -19.92
CA PHE A 40 -8.51 7.68 -18.71
C PHE A 40 -7.02 7.86 -18.42
N ALA A 41 -6.17 7.74 -19.44
CA ALA A 41 -4.73 7.84 -19.29
C ALA A 41 -4.28 9.25 -18.88
N GLN A 42 -4.89 10.27 -19.51
CA GLN A 42 -4.68 11.66 -19.14
C GLN A 42 -5.13 11.95 -17.71
N MET A 43 -6.32 11.46 -17.34
CA MET A 43 -6.83 11.59 -15.99
C MET A 43 -5.91 10.92 -14.96
N ILE A 44 -5.49 9.67 -15.18
CA ILE A 44 -4.56 8.96 -14.28
C ILE A 44 -3.24 9.74 -14.14
N GLY A 45 -2.76 10.34 -15.22
CA GLY A 45 -1.55 11.19 -15.22
C GLY A 45 -1.60 12.32 -14.18
N LEU A 46 -2.78 12.88 -13.90
CA LEU A 46 -2.96 13.96 -12.92
C LEU A 46 -2.59 13.53 -11.48
N SER A 47 -2.59 12.24 -11.17
CA SER A 47 -2.22 11.71 -9.85
C SER A 47 -0.71 11.57 -9.63
N LEU A 48 0.12 11.74 -10.67
CA LEU A 48 1.57 11.53 -10.58
C LEU A 48 2.22 12.34 -9.46
N GLY A 49 1.86 13.63 -9.33
CA GLY A 49 2.34 14.50 -8.27
C GLY A 49 2.07 13.96 -6.87
N GLY A 50 0.89 13.34 -6.68
CA GLY A 50 0.50 12.72 -5.41
C GLY A 50 1.38 11.52 -5.03
N PHE A 51 1.67 10.63 -5.98
CA PHE A 51 2.54 9.46 -5.72
C PHE A 51 4.00 9.86 -5.53
N ILE A 52 4.50 10.85 -6.28
CA ILE A 52 5.85 11.41 -6.06
C ILE A 52 5.92 12.03 -4.66
N ALA A 53 4.94 12.85 -4.28
CA ALA A 53 4.89 13.49 -2.98
C ALA A 53 4.79 12.46 -1.84
N PHE A 54 3.99 11.41 -1.99
CA PHE A 54 3.87 10.31 -1.03
C PHE A 54 5.23 9.66 -0.73
N GLY A 55 6.03 9.39 -1.76
CA GLY A 55 7.38 8.87 -1.59
C GLY A 55 8.36 9.89 -1.00
N ALA A 56 8.46 11.06 -1.64
CA ALA A 56 9.48 12.06 -1.31
C ALA A 56 9.28 12.70 0.06
N CYS A 57 8.02 12.99 0.44
CA CYS A 57 7.71 13.64 1.72
C CYS A 57 7.77 12.68 2.92
N SER A 58 7.87 11.35 2.70
CA SER A 58 8.01 10.39 3.80
C SER A 58 9.29 10.59 4.61
N LEU A 59 10.41 10.97 3.98
CA LEU A 59 11.68 11.23 4.67
C LEU A 59 11.60 12.45 5.60
N PRO A 60 11.21 13.67 5.12
CA PRO A 60 11.05 14.81 6.00
C PRO A 60 9.95 14.60 7.06
N ALA A 61 8.87 13.87 6.74
CA ALA A 61 7.83 13.55 7.70
C ALA A 61 8.35 12.69 8.86
N GLY A 62 9.17 11.67 8.58
CA GLY A 62 9.81 10.85 9.60
C GLY A 62 10.77 11.66 10.46
N TRP A 63 11.60 12.51 9.85
CA TRP A 63 12.50 13.39 10.56
C TRP A 63 11.75 14.36 11.49
N LEU A 64 10.69 15.00 11.01
CA LEU A 64 9.85 15.87 11.82
C LEU A 64 9.17 15.11 12.97
N GLY A 65 8.70 13.89 12.74
CA GLY A 65 8.10 13.04 13.76
C GLY A 65 9.06 12.72 14.91
N ASP A 66 10.34 12.59 14.62
CA ASP A 66 11.37 12.32 15.65
C ASP A 66 11.88 13.58 16.35
N HIS A 67 11.86 14.76 15.70
CA HIS A 67 12.46 15.99 16.25
C HIS A 67 11.42 16.99 16.78
N TRP A 68 10.18 16.90 16.33
CA TRP A 68 9.11 17.78 16.78
C TRP A 68 8.11 17.04 17.66
N SER A 69 7.17 16.29 17.07
CA SER A 69 6.12 15.55 17.80
C SER A 69 5.43 14.56 16.89
N ARG A 70 5.40 13.30 17.29
CA ARG A 70 4.63 12.27 16.55
C ARG A 70 3.13 12.54 16.61
N ARG A 71 2.63 13.01 17.76
CA ARG A 71 1.22 13.38 17.90
C ARG A 71 0.85 14.53 16.99
N SER A 72 1.64 15.61 16.97
CA SER A 72 1.39 16.77 16.10
C SER A 72 1.45 16.40 14.62
N MET A 73 2.38 15.54 14.22
CA MET A 73 2.46 15.01 12.87
C MET A 73 1.23 14.17 12.49
N MET A 74 0.70 13.35 13.42
CA MET A 74 -0.55 12.61 13.16
C MET A 74 -1.77 13.52 13.10
N LEU A 75 -1.81 14.63 13.85
CA LEU A 75 -2.84 15.68 13.68
C LEU A 75 -2.74 16.32 12.29
N LEU A 76 -1.50 16.65 11.86
CA LEU A 76 -1.26 17.18 10.52
C LEU A 76 -1.68 16.19 9.44
N PHE A 77 -1.46 14.89 9.65
CA PHE A 77 -1.98 13.84 8.77
C PHE A 77 -3.51 13.90 8.65
N PHE A 78 -4.25 13.78 9.76
CA PHE A 78 -5.71 13.71 9.71
C PHE A 78 -6.34 14.99 9.13
N PHE A 79 -5.93 16.16 9.58
CA PHE A 79 -6.47 17.43 9.09
C PHE A 79 -6.01 17.74 7.67
N GLY A 80 -4.74 17.50 7.38
CA GLY A 80 -4.14 17.81 6.09
C GLY A 80 -4.70 16.93 4.97
N ILE A 81 -4.73 15.61 5.17
CA ILE A 81 -5.28 14.69 4.15
C ILE A 81 -6.78 14.91 3.96
N GLY A 82 -7.52 15.18 5.05
CA GLY A 82 -8.94 15.49 4.99
C GLY A 82 -9.24 16.77 4.22
N ALA A 83 -8.52 17.87 4.53
CA ALA A 83 -8.66 19.13 3.82
C ALA A 83 -8.23 19.04 2.34
N ALA A 84 -7.12 18.34 2.06
CA ALA A 84 -6.65 18.10 0.70
C ALA A 84 -7.67 17.30 -0.13
N SER A 85 -8.29 16.28 0.48
CA SER A 85 -9.33 15.51 -0.18
C SER A 85 -10.58 16.35 -0.47
N ILE A 86 -11.06 17.14 0.49
CA ILE A 86 -12.19 18.06 0.27
C ILE A 86 -11.85 19.03 -0.86
N PHE A 87 -10.65 19.62 -0.85
CA PHE A 87 -10.19 20.50 -1.93
C PHE A 87 -10.20 19.79 -3.30
N THR A 88 -9.75 18.51 -3.34
CA THR A 88 -9.80 17.67 -4.53
C THR A 88 -11.24 17.50 -5.03
N GLY A 89 -12.18 17.21 -4.14
CA GLY A 89 -13.60 17.07 -4.47
C GLY A 89 -14.26 18.38 -4.96
N LEU A 90 -13.74 19.54 -4.57
CA LEU A 90 -14.21 20.85 -5.00
C LEU A 90 -13.55 21.35 -6.30
N SER A 91 -12.59 20.60 -6.87
CA SER A 91 -11.88 21.01 -8.07
C SER A 91 -12.81 21.12 -9.29
N SER A 92 -12.59 22.16 -10.09
CA SER A 92 -13.30 22.44 -11.34
C SER A 92 -12.40 22.39 -12.57
N THR A 93 -11.09 22.34 -12.37
CA THR A 93 -10.07 22.31 -13.44
C THR A 93 -9.03 21.23 -13.18
N ALA A 94 -8.41 20.73 -14.25
CA ALA A 94 -7.35 19.71 -14.15
C ALA A 94 -6.16 20.17 -13.27
N PRO A 95 -5.66 21.41 -13.34
CA PRO A 95 -4.62 21.89 -12.42
C PRO A 95 -5.03 21.89 -10.95
N MET A 96 -6.28 22.29 -10.62
CA MET A 96 -6.79 22.19 -9.24
C MET A 96 -6.84 20.75 -8.76
N LEU A 97 -7.31 19.84 -9.61
CA LEU A 97 -7.37 18.41 -9.31
C LEU A 97 -5.97 17.86 -9.05
N THR A 98 -5.01 18.17 -9.93
CA THR A 98 -3.60 17.77 -9.76
C THR A 98 -3.01 18.29 -8.45
N LEU A 99 -3.25 19.56 -8.13
CA LEU A 99 -2.79 20.14 -6.86
C LEU A 99 -3.40 19.43 -5.66
N GLY A 100 -4.73 19.18 -5.69
CA GLY A 100 -5.42 18.47 -4.62
C GLY A 100 -4.90 17.05 -4.39
N LEU A 101 -4.71 16.29 -5.47
CA LEU A 101 -4.13 14.95 -5.42
C LEU A 101 -2.68 14.97 -4.92
N THR A 102 -1.90 15.99 -5.31
CA THR A 102 -0.53 16.17 -4.81
C THR A 102 -0.52 16.44 -3.31
N LEU A 103 -1.41 17.31 -2.82
CA LEU A 103 -1.55 17.58 -1.39
C LEU A 103 -2.01 16.35 -0.61
N VAL A 104 -2.92 15.53 -1.16
CA VAL A 104 -3.26 14.23 -0.55
C VAL A 104 -2.00 13.38 -0.37
N GLY A 105 -1.15 13.28 -1.39
CA GLY A 105 0.12 12.55 -1.30
C GLY A 105 1.10 13.11 -0.26
N VAL A 106 1.21 14.45 -0.16
CA VAL A 106 2.06 15.13 0.85
C VAL A 106 1.65 14.72 2.27
N PHE A 107 0.35 14.77 2.57
CA PHE A 107 -0.14 14.46 3.93
C PHE A 107 -0.19 12.94 4.17
N ALA A 108 -0.50 12.12 3.18
CA ALA A 108 -0.40 10.66 3.27
C ALA A 108 1.01 10.18 3.64
N ALA A 109 2.05 10.83 3.11
CA ALA A 109 3.46 10.53 3.39
C ALA A 109 3.83 10.51 4.89
N ILE A 110 3.01 11.13 5.74
CA ILE A 110 3.24 11.21 7.19
C ILE A 110 2.98 9.87 7.87
N TYR A 111 1.97 9.12 7.39
CA TYR A 111 1.49 7.95 8.13
C TYR A 111 2.56 6.87 8.34
N HIS A 112 3.20 6.40 7.27
CA HIS A 112 4.11 5.25 7.37
C HIS A 112 5.30 5.48 8.32
N PRO A 113 6.07 6.57 8.23
CA PRO A 113 7.18 6.78 9.17
C PRO A 113 6.72 7.12 10.59
N VAL A 114 5.70 7.97 10.75
CA VAL A 114 5.30 8.49 12.05
C VAL A 114 4.31 7.57 12.75
N GLY A 115 3.27 7.12 12.05
CA GLY A 115 2.23 6.23 12.58
C GLY A 115 2.80 4.88 13.01
N THR A 116 3.66 4.27 12.18
CA THR A 116 4.31 2.99 12.53
C THR A 116 5.24 3.15 13.73
N ALA A 117 6.03 4.23 13.80
CA ALA A 117 6.88 4.51 14.96
C ALA A 117 6.05 4.71 16.24
N MET A 118 4.92 5.42 16.12
CA MET A 118 3.99 5.62 17.22
C MET A 118 3.33 4.30 17.64
N LEU A 119 2.88 3.46 16.70
CA LEU A 119 2.35 2.12 16.97
C LEU A 119 3.33 1.29 17.81
N VAL A 120 4.57 1.18 17.36
CA VAL A 120 5.63 0.40 18.01
C VAL A 120 5.93 0.89 19.43
N SER A 121 5.83 2.21 19.68
CA SER A 121 6.07 2.79 21.00
C SER A 121 4.99 2.48 22.04
N TYR A 122 3.74 2.26 21.59
CA TYR A 122 2.60 1.92 22.47
C TYR A 122 2.27 0.42 22.49
N ALA A 123 2.85 -0.38 21.59
CA ALA A 123 2.56 -1.80 21.45
C ALA A 123 3.18 -2.62 22.58
N GLN A 124 2.36 -3.41 23.29
CA GLN A 124 2.83 -4.40 24.26
C GLN A 124 3.40 -5.65 23.55
N ASN A 125 2.74 -6.10 22.49
CA ASN A 125 3.21 -7.17 21.60
C ASN A 125 3.41 -6.58 20.19
N ARG A 126 4.64 -6.18 19.88
CA ARG A 126 4.97 -5.46 18.65
C ARG A 126 4.59 -6.23 17.39
N GLY A 127 4.93 -7.52 17.31
CA GLY A 127 4.64 -8.35 16.13
C GLY A 127 3.15 -8.44 15.85
N ARG A 128 2.34 -8.70 16.88
CA ARG A 128 0.88 -8.76 16.77
C ARG A 128 0.28 -7.41 16.34
N GLU A 129 0.70 -6.32 16.99
CA GLU A 129 0.11 -5.00 16.70
C GLU A 129 0.50 -4.50 15.30
N ILE A 130 1.72 -4.78 14.83
CA ILE A 130 2.14 -4.51 13.44
C ILE A 130 1.30 -5.33 12.45
N GLY A 131 1.09 -6.63 12.72
CA GLY A 131 0.26 -7.48 11.87
C GLY A 131 -1.20 -7.02 11.80
N VAL A 132 -1.80 -6.65 12.95
CA VAL A 132 -3.16 -6.09 13.01
C VAL A 132 -3.22 -4.77 12.26
N ASN A 133 -2.24 -3.90 12.43
CA ASN A 133 -2.16 -2.63 11.72
C ASN A 133 -2.04 -2.82 10.19
N GLY A 134 -1.24 -3.78 9.73
CA GLY A 134 -1.16 -4.14 8.30
C GLY A 134 -2.53 -4.60 7.74
N MET A 135 -3.28 -5.39 8.50
CA MET A 135 -4.65 -5.78 8.12
C MET A 135 -5.57 -4.56 7.95
N TRP A 136 -5.50 -3.56 8.85
CA TRP A 136 -6.28 -2.32 8.72
C TRP A 136 -5.90 -1.53 7.46
N GLY A 137 -4.61 -1.46 7.10
CA GLY A 137 -4.17 -0.86 5.84
C GLY A 137 -4.79 -1.54 4.62
N ASN A 138 -4.79 -2.88 4.57
CA ASN A 138 -5.41 -3.63 3.48
C ASN A 138 -6.93 -3.47 3.43
N LEU A 139 -7.60 -3.32 4.57
CA LEU A 139 -9.02 -2.95 4.60
C LEU A 139 -9.22 -1.55 3.99
N GLY A 140 -8.28 -0.61 4.18
CA GLY A 140 -8.29 0.70 3.52
C GLY A 140 -8.26 0.57 2.00
N VAL A 141 -7.40 -0.29 1.47
CA VAL A 141 -7.36 -0.60 0.02
C VAL A 141 -8.71 -1.15 -0.46
N ALA A 142 -9.28 -2.14 0.24
CA ALA A 142 -10.57 -2.73 -0.13
C ALA A 142 -11.72 -1.72 -0.03
N PHE A 143 -11.79 -0.94 1.04
CA PHE A 143 -12.82 0.07 1.23
C PHE A 143 -12.73 1.21 0.22
N SER A 144 -11.55 1.49 -0.34
CA SER A 144 -11.41 2.55 -1.34
C SER A 144 -12.36 2.36 -2.52
N ALA A 145 -12.39 1.17 -3.13
CA ALA A 145 -13.25 0.87 -4.26
C ALA A 145 -14.73 0.79 -3.87
N LEU A 146 -15.03 0.13 -2.73
CA LEU A 146 -16.40 -0.03 -2.24
C LEU A 146 -17.05 1.32 -1.94
N VAL A 147 -16.41 2.14 -1.09
CA VAL A 147 -16.94 3.43 -0.65
C VAL A 147 -17.01 4.39 -1.83
N THR A 148 -15.96 4.45 -2.66
CA THR A 148 -15.93 5.31 -3.84
C THR A 148 -17.04 4.93 -4.82
N GLY A 149 -17.17 3.64 -5.16
CA GLY A 149 -18.21 3.18 -6.10
C GLY A 149 -19.62 3.52 -5.62
N PHE A 150 -19.89 3.35 -4.30
CA PHE A 150 -21.17 3.73 -3.70
C PHE A 150 -21.41 5.23 -3.75
N LEU A 151 -20.43 6.04 -3.31
CA LEU A 151 -20.58 7.50 -3.25
C LEU A 151 -20.70 8.13 -4.65
N VAL A 152 -19.90 7.66 -5.61
CA VAL A 152 -19.97 8.13 -7.00
C VAL A 152 -21.36 7.87 -7.59
N ALA A 153 -21.92 6.71 -7.34
CA ALA A 153 -23.21 6.33 -7.90
C ALA A 153 -24.40 7.06 -7.27
N GLN A 154 -24.33 7.36 -5.95
CA GLN A 154 -25.46 8.01 -5.25
C GLN A 154 -25.37 9.54 -5.28
N PHE A 155 -24.16 10.10 -5.19
CA PHE A 155 -23.95 11.53 -4.94
C PHE A 155 -22.95 12.17 -5.92
N GLY A 156 -22.48 11.41 -6.91
CA GLY A 156 -21.48 11.86 -7.88
C GLY A 156 -20.04 11.84 -7.32
N TRP A 157 -19.07 11.95 -8.22
CA TRP A 157 -17.65 11.74 -7.92
C TRP A 157 -17.06 12.66 -6.84
N ARG A 158 -17.59 13.88 -6.71
CA ARG A 158 -17.14 14.85 -5.70
C ARG A 158 -17.32 14.34 -4.28
N SER A 159 -18.42 13.65 -4.02
CA SER A 159 -18.74 13.08 -2.71
C SER A 159 -17.72 12.05 -2.24
N ALA A 160 -17.11 11.32 -3.18
CA ALA A 160 -16.08 10.33 -2.87
C ALA A 160 -14.80 10.94 -2.24
N PHE A 161 -14.56 12.22 -2.45
CA PHE A 161 -13.47 12.96 -1.82
C PHE A 161 -13.93 13.76 -0.59
N ILE A 162 -15.08 14.42 -0.69
CA ILE A 162 -15.57 15.34 0.35
C ILE A 162 -15.96 14.57 1.62
N LEU A 163 -16.76 13.50 1.50
CA LEU A 163 -17.27 12.77 2.67
C LEU A 163 -16.16 12.03 3.43
N PRO A 164 -15.28 11.26 2.80
CA PRO A 164 -14.13 10.70 3.51
C PRO A 164 -13.20 11.77 4.09
N GLY A 165 -13.02 12.89 3.39
CA GLY A 165 -12.26 14.04 3.88
C GLY A 165 -12.82 14.60 5.19
N ALA A 166 -14.13 14.77 5.27
CA ALA A 166 -14.81 15.19 6.50
C ALA A 166 -14.65 14.17 7.63
N VAL A 167 -14.76 12.86 7.33
CA VAL A 167 -14.51 11.79 8.30
C VAL A 167 -13.08 11.84 8.85
N SER A 168 -12.08 12.08 7.99
CA SER A 168 -10.69 12.24 8.43
C SER A 168 -10.51 13.42 9.38
N ILE A 169 -11.13 14.57 9.10
CA ILE A 169 -11.10 15.75 9.97
C ILE A 169 -11.76 15.44 11.32
N ILE A 170 -12.92 14.76 11.33
CA ILE A 170 -13.60 14.35 12.57
C ILE A 170 -12.69 13.44 13.40
N LEU A 171 -12.05 12.46 12.77
CA LEU A 171 -11.09 11.58 13.46
C LEU A 171 -9.90 12.37 14.00
N GLY A 172 -9.42 13.39 13.28
CA GLY A 172 -8.39 14.31 13.74
C GLY A 172 -8.81 15.08 15.01
N VAL A 173 -10.04 15.59 15.05
CA VAL A 173 -10.59 16.25 16.25
C VAL A 173 -10.68 15.26 17.42
N LEU A 174 -11.23 14.07 17.20
CA LEU A 174 -11.32 13.04 18.23
C LEU A 174 -9.93 12.61 18.73
N PHE A 175 -8.96 12.46 17.83
CA PHE A 175 -7.57 12.18 18.17
C PHE A 175 -6.97 13.30 19.04
N ALA A 176 -7.18 14.56 18.65
CA ALA A 176 -6.69 15.73 19.41
C ALA A 176 -7.22 15.75 20.85
N LEU A 177 -8.50 15.38 21.04
CA LEU A 177 -9.17 15.39 22.35
C LEU A 177 -8.82 14.18 23.22
N GLN A 178 -8.51 13.02 22.62
CA GLN A 178 -8.36 11.77 23.35
C GLN A 178 -6.91 11.29 23.51
N VAL A 179 -6.01 11.71 22.63
CA VAL A 179 -4.60 11.34 22.66
C VAL A 179 -3.77 12.51 23.17
N ARG A 180 -3.05 12.29 24.28
CA ARG A 180 -2.18 13.28 24.87
C ARG A 180 -0.78 13.18 24.30
N GLU A 181 -0.04 14.31 24.31
CA GLU A 181 1.40 14.32 24.04
C GLU A 181 2.12 13.52 25.15
N GLU A 182 2.97 12.59 24.74
CA GLU A 182 3.86 11.89 25.65
C GLU A 182 5.30 12.07 25.18
N PRO A 183 6.27 12.23 26.09
CA PRO A 183 7.67 12.23 25.70
C PRO A 183 8.02 10.95 24.95
N ILE A 184 8.79 11.07 23.86
CA ILE A 184 9.27 9.92 23.12
C ILE A 184 10.18 9.10 24.05
N PRO A 185 9.81 7.85 24.39
CA PRO A 185 10.67 7.04 25.23
C PRO A 185 12.00 6.78 24.49
N LEU A 186 13.11 7.26 25.03
CA LEU A 186 14.43 6.85 24.58
C LEU A 186 14.58 5.36 24.87
N GLN A 187 14.43 4.51 23.85
CA GLN A 187 14.62 3.08 24.03
C GLN A 187 16.11 2.78 24.21
N PRO A 188 16.50 2.04 25.27
CA PRO A 188 17.88 1.61 25.41
C PRO A 188 18.26 0.72 24.22
N HIS A 189 19.43 0.97 23.64
CA HIS A 189 19.98 0.16 22.56
C HIS A 189 20.27 -1.25 23.08
N VAL A 190 19.39 -2.20 22.81
CA VAL A 190 19.62 -3.61 23.09
C VAL A 190 20.65 -4.12 22.07
N LYS A 191 21.86 -4.39 22.52
CA LYS A 191 22.88 -5.09 21.74
C LYS A 191 22.43 -6.55 21.56
N LEU A 192 21.89 -6.87 20.39
CA LEU A 192 21.58 -8.27 20.05
C LEU A 192 22.80 -8.93 19.40
N ARG A 193 23.13 -10.13 19.88
CA ARG A 193 24.21 -10.99 19.38
C ARG A 193 23.81 -11.60 18.04
N ASN A 194 24.78 -11.66 17.10
CA ASN A 194 24.64 -12.37 15.83
C ASN A 194 24.38 -13.85 16.06
N ALA A 195 23.28 -14.36 15.49
CA ALA A 195 23.04 -15.80 15.41
C ALA A 195 23.54 -16.31 14.05
N SER A 196 24.38 -17.32 14.13
CA SER A 196 24.74 -18.33 13.16
C SER A 196 25.76 -18.02 12.05
N GLY A 197 26.76 -18.87 12.02
CA GLY A 197 27.92 -19.01 11.18
C GLY A 197 27.77 -19.36 9.70
N GLN A 198 26.80 -18.82 8.98
CA GLN A 198 26.77 -18.88 7.52
C GLN A 198 27.03 -17.49 6.96
N GLN A 199 28.11 -17.33 6.18
CA GLN A 199 28.42 -16.12 5.42
C GLN A 199 27.42 -15.98 4.25
N ILE A 200 26.21 -15.47 4.55
CA ILE A 200 25.28 -15.04 3.50
C ILE A 200 25.78 -13.70 2.97
N SER A 201 25.96 -13.59 1.66
CA SER A 201 26.34 -12.31 1.04
C SER A 201 25.25 -11.28 1.28
N MET A 202 25.50 -10.32 2.18
CA MET A 202 24.57 -9.21 2.46
C MET A 202 24.31 -8.38 1.21
N ILE A 203 25.32 -8.25 0.31
CA ILE A 203 25.16 -7.55 -0.96
C ILE A 203 24.07 -8.25 -1.79
N MET A 204 24.09 -9.57 -1.90
CA MET A 204 23.08 -10.33 -2.62
C MET A 204 21.68 -10.14 -2.00
N VAL A 205 21.55 -10.22 -0.67
CA VAL A 205 20.26 -10.02 0.03
C VAL A 205 19.70 -8.62 -0.23
N PHE A 206 20.53 -7.58 -0.11
CA PHE A 206 20.09 -6.20 -0.35
C PHE A 206 19.80 -5.95 -1.83
N SER A 207 20.56 -6.51 -2.76
CA SER A 207 20.31 -6.38 -4.20
C SER A 207 18.99 -7.04 -4.58
N VAL A 208 18.70 -8.24 -4.08
CA VAL A 208 17.42 -8.92 -4.29
C VAL A 208 16.29 -8.12 -3.65
N LEU A 209 16.45 -7.66 -2.41
CA LEU A 209 15.43 -6.86 -1.72
C LEU A 209 15.13 -5.57 -2.48
N ALA A 210 16.14 -4.87 -2.96
CA ALA A 210 15.97 -3.62 -3.73
C ALA A 210 15.25 -3.87 -5.06
N LEU A 211 15.67 -4.89 -5.82
CA LEU A 211 15.04 -5.26 -7.08
C LEU A 211 13.57 -5.63 -6.88
N VAL A 212 13.29 -6.52 -5.92
CA VAL A 212 11.93 -7.02 -5.65
C VAL A 212 11.03 -5.91 -5.09
N THR A 213 11.59 -4.98 -4.32
CA THR A 213 10.85 -3.81 -3.83
C THR A 213 10.49 -2.87 -4.97
N ALA A 214 11.43 -2.60 -5.88
CA ALA A 214 11.18 -1.71 -7.02
C ALA A 214 10.17 -2.33 -8.00
N THR A 215 10.41 -3.55 -8.47
CA THR A 215 9.50 -4.25 -9.41
C THR A 215 8.13 -4.50 -8.79
N GLY A 216 8.10 -4.95 -7.54
CA GLY A 216 6.86 -5.18 -6.79
C GLY A 216 6.07 -3.90 -6.56
N GLY A 217 6.72 -2.76 -6.31
CA GLY A 217 6.09 -1.44 -6.19
C GLY A 217 5.38 -1.02 -7.49
N VAL A 218 6.04 -1.22 -8.64
CA VAL A 218 5.42 -0.93 -9.96
C VAL A 218 4.23 -1.85 -10.20
N VAL A 219 4.39 -3.17 -10.01
CA VAL A 219 3.30 -4.15 -10.22
C VAL A 219 2.12 -3.85 -9.30
N PHE A 220 2.38 -3.62 -8.00
CA PHE A 220 1.35 -3.28 -7.02
C PHE A 220 0.55 -2.04 -7.44
N ASN A 221 1.24 -0.94 -7.71
CA ASN A 221 0.58 0.33 -8.01
C ASN A 221 -0.13 0.29 -9.37
N ALA A 222 0.50 -0.25 -10.41
CA ALA A 222 -0.13 -0.36 -11.72
C ALA A 222 -1.40 -1.22 -11.66
N THR A 223 -1.39 -2.36 -10.97
CA THR A 223 -2.56 -3.23 -10.86
C THR A 223 -3.67 -2.60 -10.02
N THR A 224 -3.34 -2.01 -8.85
CA THR A 224 -4.37 -1.37 -8.00
C THR A 224 -5.01 -0.15 -8.66
N MET A 225 -4.25 0.62 -9.43
CA MET A 225 -4.80 1.78 -10.16
C MET A 225 -5.64 1.39 -11.36
N THR A 226 -5.32 0.31 -12.04
CA THR A 226 -6.01 -0.07 -13.28
C THR A 226 -7.17 -1.05 -13.07
N TYR A 227 -7.27 -1.73 -11.92
CA TYR A 227 -8.35 -2.70 -11.66
C TYR A 227 -9.76 -2.14 -11.86
N PRO A 228 -10.11 -0.94 -11.38
CA PRO A 228 -11.46 -0.42 -11.62
C PRO A 228 -11.78 -0.32 -13.12
N LYS A 229 -10.85 0.18 -13.92
CA LYS A 229 -11.03 0.33 -15.38
C LYS A 229 -10.96 -1.01 -16.10
N LEU A 230 -9.99 -1.87 -15.77
CA LEU A 230 -9.89 -3.21 -16.34
C LEU A 230 -11.16 -4.02 -16.10
N PHE A 231 -11.67 -4.02 -14.86
CA PHE A 231 -12.90 -4.76 -14.53
C PHE A 231 -14.12 -4.16 -15.20
N GLN A 232 -14.21 -2.83 -15.32
CA GLN A 232 -15.26 -2.18 -16.06
C GLN A 232 -15.29 -2.61 -17.53
N GLU A 233 -14.14 -2.69 -18.18
CA GLU A 233 -14.05 -3.09 -19.59
C GLU A 233 -14.31 -4.58 -19.81
N ARG A 234 -13.74 -5.43 -18.96
CA ARG A 234 -13.78 -6.89 -19.12
C ARG A 234 -15.09 -7.53 -18.61
N LEU A 235 -15.82 -6.82 -17.75
CA LEU A 235 -17.08 -7.28 -17.15
C LEU A 235 -18.28 -6.45 -17.61
N HIS A 236 -18.18 -5.68 -18.70
CA HIS A 236 -19.22 -4.74 -19.14
C HIS A 236 -20.60 -5.38 -19.29
N GLU A 237 -20.67 -6.65 -19.68
CA GLU A 237 -21.94 -7.41 -19.79
C GLU A 237 -22.58 -7.72 -18.42
N TRP A 238 -21.79 -7.72 -17.34
CA TRP A 238 -22.20 -8.11 -15.99
C TRP A 238 -22.31 -6.92 -15.04
N LEU A 239 -21.73 -5.76 -15.40
CA LEU A 239 -21.63 -4.58 -14.54
C LEU A 239 -22.76 -3.60 -14.84
N ALA A 240 -23.83 -3.67 -14.04
CA ALA A 240 -24.98 -2.79 -14.17
C ALA A 240 -24.76 -1.40 -13.50
N SER A 241 -23.74 -1.23 -12.62
CA SER A 241 -23.59 0.02 -11.84
C SER A 241 -22.19 0.20 -11.28
N PRO A 242 -21.78 1.46 -11.00
CA PRO A 242 -20.52 1.77 -10.30
C PRO A 242 -20.42 1.12 -8.91
N GLN A 243 -21.56 0.93 -8.22
CA GLN A 243 -21.58 0.26 -6.92
C GLN A 243 -21.13 -1.19 -7.05
N LEU A 244 -21.67 -1.92 -8.03
CA LEU A 244 -21.33 -3.33 -8.26
C LEU A 244 -19.85 -3.47 -8.65
N LEU A 245 -19.34 -2.57 -9.50
CA LEU A 245 -17.92 -2.49 -9.80
C LEU A 245 -17.08 -2.30 -8.53
N GLY A 246 -17.47 -1.34 -7.67
CA GLY A 246 -16.79 -1.10 -6.38
C GLY A 246 -16.77 -2.32 -5.48
N VAL A 247 -17.88 -3.08 -5.39
CA VAL A 247 -17.94 -4.33 -4.62
C VAL A 247 -16.97 -5.38 -5.19
N ILE A 248 -16.98 -5.59 -6.49
CA ILE A 248 -16.13 -6.59 -7.15
C ILE A 248 -14.64 -6.28 -6.96
N VAL A 249 -14.24 -5.02 -7.20
CA VAL A 249 -12.86 -4.58 -7.00
C VAL A 249 -12.46 -4.69 -5.52
N SER A 250 -13.36 -4.31 -4.60
CA SER A 250 -13.14 -4.45 -3.16
C SER A 250 -12.94 -5.90 -2.73
N LEU A 251 -13.73 -6.83 -3.25
CA LEU A 251 -13.56 -8.25 -2.98
C LEU A 251 -12.19 -8.75 -3.47
N ALA A 252 -11.76 -8.34 -4.67
CA ALA A 252 -10.41 -8.70 -5.15
C ALA A 252 -9.31 -8.18 -4.20
N TYR A 253 -9.41 -6.94 -3.73
CA TYR A 253 -8.44 -6.38 -2.77
C TYR A 253 -8.50 -7.06 -1.39
N ALA A 254 -9.68 -7.50 -0.94
CA ALA A 254 -9.83 -8.20 0.34
C ALA A 254 -9.03 -9.52 0.40
N PHE A 255 -8.79 -10.17 -0.74
CA PHE A 255 -7.88 -11.32 -0.81
C PHE A 255 -6.44 -10.97 -0.42
N GLY A 256 -6.04 -9.72 -0.56
CA GLY A 256 -4.76 -9.22 -0.02
C GLY A 256 -4.66 -9.34 1.50
N ALA A 257 -5.74 -9.03 2.24
CA ALA A 257 -5.75 -9.20 3.71
C ALA A 257 -5.65 -10.68 4.10
N VAL A 258 -6.35 -11.56 3.38
CA VAL A 258 -6.26 -13.03 3.56
C VAL A 258 -4.83 -13.51 3.30
N ALA A 259 -4.19 -12.99 2.24
CA ALA A 259 -2.81 -13.34 1.90
C ALA A 259 -1.84 -12.98 3.03
N GLN A 260 -1.91 -11.76 3.56
CA GLN A 260 -0.99 -11.32 4.62
C GLN A 260 -1.09 -12.18 5.88
N LEU A 261 -2.32 -12.50 6.30
CA LEU A 261 -2.53 -13.39 7.44
C LEU A 261 -2.03 -14.81 7.19
N SER A 262 -2.27 -15.34 5.99
CA SER A 262 -1.90 -16.72 5.63
C SER A 262 -0.40 -16.87 5.46
N ILE A 263 0.22 -15.95 4.70
CA ILE A 263 1.67 -15.95 4.45
C ILE A 263 2.42 -15.64 5.74
N GLY A 264 1.95 -14.69 6.58
CA GLY A 264 2.56 -14.42 7.88
C GLY A 264 2.66 -15.70 8.75
N ARG A 265 1.55 -16.44 8.89
CA ARG A 265 1.56 -17.73 9.63
C ARG A 265 2.46 -18.78 8.98
N MET A 266 2.57 -18.79 7.66
CA MET A 266 3.41 -19.72 6.93
C MET A 266 4.90 -19.43 7.15
N LEU A 267 5.28 -18.14 7.21
CA LEU A 267 6.65 -17.70 7.49
C LEU A 267 7.12 -18.06 8.91
N ASP A 268 6.19 -18.18 9.88
CA ASP A 268 6.52 -18.66 11.23
C ASP A 268 6.90 -20.14 11.28
N ARG A 269 6.58 -20.92 10.24
CA ARG A 269 6.71 -22.39 10.23
C ARG A 269 7.69 -22.93 9.21
N MET A 270 8.07 -22.15 8.21
CA MET A 270 8.91 -22.61 7.11
C MET A 270 9.93 -21.56 6.66
N SER A 271 10.93 -22.02 5.90
CA SER A 271 11.94 -21.13 5.30
C SER A 271 11.29 -20.08 4.41
N LEU A 272 11.69 -18.84 4.56
CA LEU A 272 11.23 -17.67 3.79
C LEU A 272 11.37 -17.87 2.27
N LYS A 273 12.37 -18.62 1.81
CA LYS A 273 12.63 -18.86 0.39
C LYS A 273 11.44 -19.49 -0.33
N TRP A 274 10.77 -20.47 0.27
CA TRP A 274 9.70 -21.20 -0.42
C TRP A 274 8.44 -20.37 -0.66
N PRO A 275 7.87 -19.66 0.35
CA PRO A 275 6.78 -18.71 0.10
C PRO A 275 7.16 -17.66 -0.95
N PHE A 276 8.41 -17.16 -0.90
CA PHE A 276 8.88 -16.17 -1.86
C PHE A 276 8.88 -16.72 -3.29
N VAL A 277 9.47 -17.89 -3.53
CA VAL A 277 9.51 -18.52 -4.85
C VAL A 277 8.11 -18.84 -5.37
N VAL A 278 7.23 -19.41 -4.54
CA VAL A 278 5.87 -19.78 -4.96
C VAL A 278 5.04 -18.56 -5.33
N LEU A 279 5.05 -17.51 -4.50
CA LEU A 279 4.31 -16.30 -4.79
C LEU A 279 4.79 -15.62 -6.07
N THR A 280 6.10 -15.49 -6.26
CA THR A 280 6.65 -14.84 -7.44
C THR A 280 6.49 -15.67 -8.72
N LEU A 281 6.52 -17.01 -8.61
CA LEU A 281 6.21 -17.92 -9.72
C LEU A 281 4.78 -17.71 -10.25
N CYS A 282 3.83 -17.49 -9.35
CA CYS A 282 2.42 -17.31 -9.72
C CYS A 282 2.12 -15.93 -10.34
N GLN A 283 2.92 -14.89 -10.06
CA GLN A 283 2.61 -13.53 -10.50
C GLN A 283 2.59 -13.37 -12.02
N ALA A 284 3.63 -13.83 -12.72
CA ALA A 284 3.74 -13.64 -14.16
C ALA A 284 2.62 -14.36 -14.95
N PRO A 285 2.27 -15.64 -14.65
CA PRO A 285 1.13 -16.31 -15.28
C PRO A 285 -0.22 -15.61 -15.01
N LEU A 286 -0.46 -15.11 -13.80
CA LEU A 286 -1.68 -14.40 -13.45
C LEU A 286 -1.80 -13.07 -14.21
N LEU A 287 -0.70 -12.30 -14.31
CA LEU A 287 -0.65 -11.07 -15.10
C LEU A 287 -0.85 -11.36 -16.60
N PHE A 288 -0.22 -12.42 -17.11
CA PHE A 288 -0.41 -12.87 -18.48
C PHE A 288 -1.89 -13.25 -18.74
N GLY A 289 -2.51 -13.99 -17.82
CA GLY A 289 -3.93 -14.33 -17.92
C GLY A 289 -4.81 -13.07 -17.95
N LEU A 290 -4.58 -12.11 -17.05
CA LEU A 290 -5.32 -10.85 -17.02
C LEU A 290 -5.11 -9.98 -18.27
N ALA A 291 -4.03 -10.17 -19.02
CA ALA A 291 -3.84 -9.49 -20.30
C ALA A 291 -4.88 -9.89 -21.38
N TYR A 292 -5.38 -11.13 -21.33
CA TYR A 292 -6.17 -11.68 -22.43
C TYR A 292 -7.56 -12.22 -22.05
N VAL A 293 -7.80 -12.45 -20.75
CA VAL A 293 -9.06 -13.07 -20.29
C VAL A 293 -10.17 -12.03 -20.13
N ASP A 294 -11.38 -12.39 -20.53
CA ASP A 294 -12.61 -11.62 -20.36
C ASP A 294 -13.62 -12.34 -19.44
N GLY A 295 -14.67 -11.65 -19.04
CA GLY A 295 -15.77 -12.18 -18.25
C GLY A 295 -15.38 -12.54 -16.82
N LEU A 296 -16.15 -13.43 -16.18
CA LEU A 296 -16.04 -13.73 -14.74
C LEU A 296 -14.66 -14.27 -14.33
N LEU A 297 -13.91 -14.86 -15.23
CA LEU A 297 -12.56 -15.36 -14.91
C LEU A 297 -11.59 -14.23 -14.56
N VAL A 298 -11.81 -13.00 -15.06
CA VAL A 298 -11.03 -11.80 -14.66
C VAL A 298 -11.11 -11.56 -13.15
N MET A 299 -12.27 -11.79 -12.53
CA MET A 299 -12.44 -11.64 -11.07
C MET A 299 -11.58 -12.64 -10.30
N VAL A 300 -11.56 -13.90 -10.75
CA VAL A 300 -10.80 -14.97 -10.12
C VAL A 300 -9.29 -14.69 -10.24
N LEU A 301 -8.82 -14.36 -11.44
CA LEU A 301 -7.42 -14.03 -11.69
C LEU A 301 -6.99 -12.75 -10.95
N GLY A 302 -7.88 -11.74 -10.91
CA GLY A 302 -7.64 -10.52 -10.19
C GLY A 302 -7.51 -10.74 -8.68
N ALA A 303 -8.41 -11.51 -8.07
CA ALA A 303 -8.34 -11.88 -6.67
C ALA A 303 -7.08 -12.71 -6.34
N ALA A 304 -6.75 -13.68 -7.20
CA ALA A 304 -5.53 -14.49 -7.08
C ALA A 304 -4.26 -13.64 -7.19
N LEU A 305 -4.23 -12.66 -8.12
CA LEU A 305 -3.10 -11.76 -8.25
C LEU A 305 -2.95 -10.86 -7.01
N MET A 306 -4.05 -10.33 -6.45
CA MET A 306 -4.00 -9.56 -5.20
C MET A 306 -3.49 -10.41 -4.04
N PHE A 307 -3.93 -11.66 -3.92
CA PHE A 307 -3.38 -12.58 -2.91
C PHE A 307 -1.86 -12.70 -3.04
N VAL A 308 -1.36 -12.90 -4.24
CA VAL A 308 0.08 -13.12 -4.50
C VAL A 308 0.89 -11.84 -4.27
N VAL A 309 0.40 -10.69 -4.76
CA VAL A 309 1.08 -9.39 -4.63
C VAL A 309 1.18 -8.95 -3.17
N PHE A 310 0.08 -9.02 -2.42
CA PHE A 310 0.09 -8.65 -1.00
C PHE A 310 0.84 -9.67 -0.13
N GLY A 311 0.78 -10.96 -0.49
CA GLY A 311 1.60 -12.00 0.13
C GLY A 311 3.09 -11.73 -0.01
N GLN A 312 3.53 -11.22 -1.17
CA GLN A 312 4.91 -10.84 -1.41
C GLN A 312 5.35 -9.65 -0.54
N VAL A 313 4.47 -8.68 -0.26
CA VAL A 313 4.78 -7.58 0.67
C VAL A 313 5.19 -8.14 2.03
N THR A 314 4.43 -9.13 2.55
CA THR A 314 4.74 -9.80 3.83
C THR A 314 6.10 -10.52 3.80
N VAL A 315 6.43 -11.15 2.69
CA VAL A 315 7.75 -11.80 2.50
C VAL A 315 8.88 -10.75 2.50
N ASN A 316 8.67 -9.62 1.81
CA ASN A 316 9.66 -8.52 1.77
C ASN A 316 9.90 -7.93 3.16
N ASP A 317 8.85 -7.78 3.98
CA ASP A 317 8.97 -7.32 5.37
C ASP A 317 9.75 -8.33 6.22
N ALA A 318 9.47 -9.62 6.05
CA ALA A 318 10.19 -10.67 6.73
C ALA A 318 11.69 -10.76 6.30
N MET A 319 12.02 -10.42 5.04
CA MET A 319 13.42 -10.31 4.61
C MET A 319 14.17 -9.26 5.43
N VAL A 320 13.60 -8.06 5.60
CA VAL A 320 14.23 -7.02 6.43
C VAL A 320 14.36 -7.50 7.87
N ALA A 321 13.30 -8.07 8.44
CA ALA A 321 13.30 -8.53 9.82
C ALA A 321 14.37 -9.62 10.10
N ASN A 322 14.60 -10.53 9.14
CA ASN A 322 15.48 -11.68 9.33
C ASN A 322 16.95 -11.43 8.96
N PHE A 323 17.21 -10.53 8.00
CA PHE A 323 18.56 -10.33 7.46
C PHE A 323 19.21 -9.01 7.91
N VAL A 324 18.44 -8.09 8.48
CA VAL A 324 18.96 -6.80 8.92
C VAL A 324 19.12 -6.79 10.44
N ALA A 325 20.32 -6.44 10.90
CA ALA A 325 20.58 -6.28 12.33
C ALA A 325 19.59 -5.26 12.94
N PRO A 326 19.06 -5.51 14.15
CA PRO A 326 18.01 -4.70 14.77
C PRO A 326 18.28 -3.19 14.80
N GLN A 327 19.53 -2.81 14.99
CA GLN A 327 19.97 -1.40 15.00
C GLN A 327 19.83 -0.69 13.63
N TRP A 328 19.77 -1.44 12.53
CA TRP A 328 19.65 -0.93 11.17
C TRP A 328 18.26 -1.12 10.58
N GLN A 329 17.39 -1.92 11.22
CA GLN A 329 16.08 -2.28 10.67
C GLN A 329 15.23 -1.06 10.31
N SER A 330 15.13 -0.07 11.21
CA SER A 330 14.33 1.15 10.94
C SER A 330 14.84 1.90 9.71
N ARG A 331 16.17 2.00 9.54
CA ARG A 331 16.77 2.69 8.38
C ARG A 331 16.56 1.90 7.09
N VAL A 332 16.67 0.59 7.13
CA VAL A 332 16.45 -0.26 5.95
C VAL A 332 14.97 -0.29 5.58
N PHE A 333 14.05 -0.32 6.55
CA PHE A 333 12.62 -0.16 6.28
C PHE A 333 12.32 1.21 5.64
N ALA A 334 12.86 2.31 6.16
CA ALA A 334 12.68 3.64 5.58
C ALA A 334 13.20 3.71 4.15
N LEU A 335 14.41 3.19 3.89
CA LEU A 335 14.98 3.13 2.54
C LEU A 335 14.13 2.27 1.60
N ARG A 336 13.64 1.13 2.08
CA ARG A 336 12.76 0.24 1.31
C ARG A 336 11.43 0.92 0.96
N TYR A 337 10.81 1.63 1.90
CA TYR A 337 9.57 2.37 1.62
C TYR A 337 9.80 3.50 0.62
N CYS A 338 10.90 4.25 0.74
CA CYS A 338 11.30 5.25 -0.24
C CYS A 338 11.45 4.65 -1.64
N LEU A 339 12.14 3.51 -1.75
CA LEU A 339 12.33 2.80 -3.01
C LEU A 339 11.00 2.28 -3.56
N SER A 340 10.15 1.69 -2.69
CA SER A 340 8.84 1.17 -3.07
C SER A 340 7.93 2.26 -3.62
N PHE A 341 7.79 3.38 -2.90
CA PHE A 341 6.92 4.47 -3.31
C PHE A 341 7.47 5.25 -4.51
N GLY A 342 8.79 5.43 -4.58
CA GLY A 342 9.46 6.02 -5.75
C GLY A 342 9.25 5.17 -7.01
N ALA A 343 9.44 3.85 -6.90
CA ALA A 343 9.16 2.93 -7.98
C ALA A 343 7.66 2.89 -8.33
N SER A 344 6.79 2.88 -7.33
CA SER A 344 5.33 2.92 -7.52
C SER A 344 4.89 4.15 -8.33
N ALA A 345 5.52 5.30 -8.14
CA ALA A 345 5.20 6.51 -8.91
C ALA A 345 5.45 6.32 -10.42
N THR A 346 6.42 5.47 -10.81
CA THR A 346 6.69 5.18 -12.23
C THR A 346 5.56 4.39 -12.91
N ALA A 347 4.68 3.75 -12.15
CA ALA A 347 3.50 3.09 -12.70
C ALA A 347 2.55 4.08 -13.41
N ILE A 348 2.47 5.33 -12.93
CA ILE A 348 1.59 6.35 -13.51
C ILE A 348 1.98 6.68 -14.97
N PRO A 349 3.22 7.11 -15.27
CA PRO A 349 3.62 7.34 -16.64
C PRO A 349 3.62 6.05 -17.49
N LEU A 350 3.88 4.88 -16.89
CA LEU A 350 3.79 3.60 -17.58
C LEU A 350 2.34 3.34 -18.05
N ILE A 351 1.34 3.50 -17.19
CA ILE A 351 -0.08 3.37 -17.55
C ILE A 351 -0.43 4.40 -18.62
N ALA A 352 -0.13 5.68 -18.38
CA ALA A 352 -0.47 6.78 -19.31
C ALA A 352 0.15 6.62 -20.70
N PHE A 353 1.32 5.98 -20.81
CA PHE A 353 1.99 5.75 -22.08
C PHE A 353 1.52 4.48 -22.78
N VAL A 354 1.35 3.37 -22.05
CA VAL A 354 1.13 2.04 -22.64
C VAL A 354 -0.35 1.80 -22.91
N GLU A 355 -1.23 2.13 -21.95
CA GLU A 355 -2.66 1.81 -22.05
C GLU A 355 -3.31 2.39 -23.31
N PRO A 356 -3.12 3.67 -23.72
CA PRO A 356 -3.73 4.21 -24.93
C PRO A 356 -3.21 3.60 -26.23
N ARG A 357 -2.00 3.00 -26.22
CA ARG A 357 -1.31 2.46 -27.42
C ARG A 357 -1.51 0.96 -27.59
N GLN A 358 -1.51 0.22 -26.49
CA GLN A 358 -1.48 -1.25 -26.48
C GLN A 358 -2.59 -1.85 -25.60
N GLY A 359 -3.43 -1.00 -25.01
CA GLY A 359 -4.47 -1.43 -24.07
C GLY A 359 -3.91 -2.06 -22.81
N PHE A 360 -4.80 -2.68 -22.04
CA PHE A 360 -4.40 -3.43 -20.83
C PHE A 360 -3.58 -4.67 -21.17
N ALA A 361 -3.72 -5.27 -22.35
CA ALA A 361 -2.91 -6.41 -22.76
C ALA A 361 -1.42 -6.05 -22.76
N GLY A 362 -1.03 -4.95 -23.43
CA GLY A 362 0.37 -4.49 -23.43
C GLY A 362 0.89 -4.13 -22.03
N LEU A 363 0.08 -3.42 -21.24
CA LEU A 363 0.45 -3.05 -19.88
C LEU A 363 0.71 -4.29 -19.00
N TYR A 364 -0.20 -5.24 -18.97
CA TYR A 364 -0.10 -6.42 -18.13
C TYR A 364 1.00 -7.39 -18.58
N LEU A 365 1.34 -7.42 -19.88
CA LEU A 365 2.51 -8.14 -20.38
C LEU A 365 3.83 -7.52 -19.87
N ILE A 366 3.95 -6.20 -19.85
CA ILE A 366 5.11 -5.52 -19.26
C ILE A 366 5.21 -5.83 -17.76
N LEU A 367 4.08 -5.78 -17.03
CA LEU A 367 4.05 -6.15 -15.61
C LEU A 367 4.42 -7.62 -15.38
N ALA A 368 4.01 -8.53 -16.27
CA ALA A 368 4.43 -9.93 -16.24
C ALA A 368 5.95 -10.08 -16.43
N GLY A 369 6.58 -9.23 -17.25
CA GLY A 369 8.04 -9.16 -17.38
C GLY A 369 8.72 -8.75 -16.06
N PHE A 370 8.20 -7.73 -15.34
CA PHE A 370 8.70 -7.36 -14.01
C PHE A 370 8.51 -8.49 -12.99
N ALA A 371 7.36 -9.17 -13.03
CA ALA A 371 7.10 -10.32 -12.16
C ALA A 371 8.05 -11.50 -12.45
N ALA A 372 8.35 -11.79 -13.71
CA ALA A 372 9.32 -12.80 -14.10
C ALA A 372 10.74 -12.47 -13.59
N LEU A 373 11.15 -11.20 -13.67
CA LEU A 373 12.42 -10.73 -13.12
C LEU A 373 12.47 -10.92 -11.59
N THR A 374 11.35 -10.63 -10.91
CA THR A 374 11.20 -10.87 -9.47
C THR A 374 11.33 -12.37 -9.13
N PHE A 375 10.75 -13.24 -9.95
CA PHE A 375 10.85 -14.68 -9.77
C PHE A 375 12.30 -15.17 -9.94
N VAL A 376 13.01 -14.70 -10.94
CA VAL A 376 14.45 -15.02 -11.12
C VAL A 376 15.26 -14.59 -9.89
N ALA A 377 14.99 -13.39 -9.34
CA ALA A 377 15.63 -12.95 -8.11
C ALA A 377 15.28 -13.85 -6.90
N ALA A 378 14.05 -14.36 -6.83
CA ALA A 378 13.65 -15.29 -5.78
C ALA A 378 14.39 -16.65 -5.86
N LEU A 379 14.70 -17.14 -7.05
CA LEU A 379 15.45 -18.38 -7.23
C LEU A 379 16.88 -18.30 -6.68
N VAL A 380 17.55 -17.16 -6.85
CA VAL A 380 18.92 -16.94 -6.36
C VAL A 380 18.95 -16.56 -4.88
N PHE A 381 17.81 -16.24 -4.26
CA PHE A 381 17.75 -15.88 -2.85
C PHE A 381 18.20 -17.06 -1.95
N PRO A 382 18.99 -16.83 -0.89
CA PRO A 382 19.53 -17.91 -0.06
C PRO A 382 18.44 -18.65 0.73
N ARG A 383 18.64 -19.93 1.00
CA ARG A 383 17.80 -20.68 1.94
C ARG A 383 18.12 -20.24 3.36
N THR A 384 17.09 -19.93 4.13
CA THR A 384 17.19 -19.70 5.56
C THR A 384 16.67 -20.91 6.33
N PRO A 385 17.23 -21.26 7.48
CA PRO A 385 16.57 -22.19 8.38
C PRO A 385 15.16 -21.70 8.72
N ALA A 386 14.23 -22.64 8.92
CA ALA A 386 12.92 -22.30 9.50
C ALA A 386 13.14 -21.63 10.87
N GLN A 387 12.38 -20.60 11.20
CA GLN A 387 12.45 -20.01 12.54
C GLN A 387 12.00 -21.07 13.55
N GLN A 388 12.83 -21.36 14.54
CA GLN A 388 12.38 -22.18 15.68
C GLN A 388 11.34 -21.39 16.46
N PRO A 389 10.20 -22.01 16.84
CA PRO A 389 9.23 -21.35 17.70
C PRO A 389 9.92 -20.84 18.97
N ALA A 390 9.69 -19.58 19.32
CA ALA A 390 10.22 -19.01 20.56
C ALA A 390 9.75 -19.85 21.75
N GLY A 391 10.66 -20.60 22.39
CA GLY A 391 10.39 -21.38 23.60
C GLY A 391 10.72 -22.87 23.56
N GLN A 392 11.26 -23.45 22.46
CA GLN A 392 11.84 -24.78 22.52
C GLN A 392 13.37 -24.71 22.76
N PRO A 393 13.90 -25.31 23.84
CA PRO A 393 15.34 -25.43 24.01
C PRO A 393 15.95 -26.29 22.89
N ALA A 394 17.16 -25.94 22.47
CA ALA A 394 17.92 -26.64 21.46
C ALA A 394 18.34 -28.04 21.94
#